data_6fa0f3e6aaaab9439f388e23b5b185b1
#
_entry.id   6fa0f3e6aaaab9439f388e23b5b185b1
#
_cell.length_a   1.000
_cell.length_b   1.000
_cell.length_c   1.000
_cell.angle_alpha   90.00
_cell.angle_beta   90.00
_cell.angle_gamma   90.00
#
_symmetry.space_group_name_H-M   'P 1'
#
loop_
_entity.id
_entity.type
_entity.pdbx_description
1 polymer ?
#
loop_
_entity_poly.entity_id
_entity_poly.type
_entity_poly.pdbx_seq_one_letter_code
_entity_poly.pdbx_strand_id
1 'polypeptide(L)'
;MCFNHNLETVQRLQGEVRRGATYERSLGLLAAARELAPEIPTKSGLMLGLGESRDEVIATLHDLRAVDCQRITLGQYLRPSLVHIPVARYWTPQELSLIHI
;
A
#
# COMPACT_ATOMS: atom_id res chain seq x y z
N MET A 1 20.26 3.48 0.61
CA MET A 1 19.51 2.34 1.17
C MET A 1 18.13 2.80 1.61
N CYS A 2 17.12 1.95 1.48
CA CYS A 2 15.75 2.25 1.85
C CYS A 2 15.13 0.99 2.47
N PHE A 3 14.44 1.16 3.61
CA PHE A 3 13.66 0.05 4.19
C PHE A 3 12.33 -0.03 3.45
N ASN A 4 12.10 -1.13 2.77
CA ASN A 4 10.89 -1.34 1.96
C ASN A 4 10.01 -2.42 2.56
N HIS A 5 8.76 -2.07 2.87
CA HIS A 5 7.75 -3.02 3.30
C HIS A 5 6.40 -2.61 2.69
N ASN A 6 5.94 -3.37 1.72
CA ASN A 6 4.73 -3.06 0.98
C ASN A 6 3.47 -3.44 1.75
N LEU A 7 2.50 -2.52 1.83
CA LEU A 7 1.16 -2.83 2.32
C LEU A 7 0.37 -3.68 1.31
N GLU A 8 0.68 -3.55 0.04
CA GLU A 8 0.05 -4.22 -1.09
C GLU A 8 -1.37 -3.75 -1.38
N THR A 9 -2.24 -3.59 -0.39
CA THR A 9 -3.62 -3.16 -0.58
C THR A 9 -4.16 -2.42 0.65
N VAL A 10 -5.40 -1.90 0.53
CA VAL A 10 -6.09 -1.23 1.63
C VAL A 10 -6.50 -2.22 2.72
N GLN A 11 -6.84 -1.71 3.91
CA GLN A 11 -7.11 -2.52 5.08
C GLN A 11 -8.19 -3.59 4.84
N ARG A 12 -9.30 -3.21 4.22
CA ARG A 12 -10.43 -4.11 3.98
C ARG A 12 -10.06 -5.35 3.16
N LEU A 13 -9.11 -5.22 2.24
CA LEU A 13 -8.73 -6.28 1.31
C LEU A 13 -7.52 -7.11 1.76
N GLN A 14 -6.92 -6.79 2.90
CA GLN A 14 -5.70 -7.47 3.36
C GLN A 14 -5.88 -8.99 3.48
N GLY A 15 -7.01 -9.45 4.00
CA GLY A 15 -7.26 -10.87 4.19
C GLY A 15 -7.30 -11.68 2.90
N GLU A 16 -7.71 -11.06 1.79
CA GLU A 16 -7.78 -11.71 0.48
C GLU A 16 -6.43 -11.70 -0.24
N VAL A 17 -5.64 -10.65 -0.03
CA VAL A 17 -4.41 -10.41 -0.79
C VAL A 17 -3.17 -10.90 -0.04
N ARG A 18 -3.16 -10.80 1.27
CA ARG A 18 -2.00 -11.10 2.10
C ARG A 18 -2.38 -12.04 3.24
N ARG A 19 -2.22 -13.32 3.03
CA ARG A 19 -2.48 -14.31 4.08
C ARG A 19 -1.42 -14.21 5.18
N GLY A 20 -1.88 -14.18 6.43
CA GLY A 20 -0.99 -14.17 7.59
C GLY A 20 -0.34 -12.85 7.91
N ALA A 21 -0.58 -11.81 7.09
CA ALA A 21 -0.11 -10.46 7.37
C ALA A 21 -1.29 -9.58 7.77
N THR A 22 -1.05 -8.62 8.66
CA THR A 22 -2.08 -7.68 9.07
C THR A 22 -1.68 -6.26 8.72
N TYR A 23 -2.68 -5.43 8.52
CA TYR A 23 -2.50 -4.03 8.20
C TYR A 23 -1.74 -3.30 9.32
N GLU A 24 -2.16 -3.50 10.55
CA GLU A 24 -1.55 -2.86 11.72
C GLU A 24 -0.11 -3.31 11.95
N ARG A 25 0.19 -4.59 11.71
CA ARG A 25 1.57 -5.09 11.82
C ARG A 25 2.49 -4.45 10.80
N SER A 26 2.01 -4.29 9.58
CA SER A 26 2.80 -3.66 8.51
C SER A 26 3.08 -2.20 8.82
N LEU A 27 2.08 -1.46 9.29
CA LEU A 27 2.28 -0.07 9.72
C LEU A 27 3.22 0.01 10.91
N GLY A 28 3.07 -0.89 11.90
CA GLY A 28 3.95 -0.96 13.05
C GLY A 28 5.40 -1.25 12.69
N LEU A 29 5.62 -2.10 11.70
CA LEU A 29 6.97 -2.41 11.21
C LEU A 29 7.62 -1.19 10.56
N LEU A 30 6.88 -0.44 9.76
CA LEU A 30 7.36 0.81 9.16
C LEU A 30 7.67 1.85 10.24
N ALA A 31 6.80 1.99 11.24
CA ALA A 31 7.04 2.91 12.36
C ALA A 31 8.29 2.52 13.15
N ALA A 32 8.47 1.23 13.43
CA ALA A 32 9.65 0.74 14.16
C ALA A 32 10.93 1.00 13.37
N ALA A 33 10.92 0.80 12.05
CA ALA A 33 12.07 1.08 11.20
C ALA A 33 12.48 2.56 11.27
N ARG A 34 11.50 3.47 11.28
CA ARG A 34 11.77 4.90 11.41
C ARG A 34 12.37 5.24 12.76
N GLU A 35 11.89 4.60 13.82
CA GLU A 35 12.38 4.84 15.17
C GLU A 35 13.79 4.30 15.37
N LEU A 36 14.07 3.09 14.87
CA LEU A 36 15.36 2.42 15.06
C LEU A 36 16.47 2.96 14.16
N ALA A 37 16.13 3.43 12.96
CA ALA A 37 17.10 3.92 11.99
C ALA A 37 16.55 5.16 11.28
N PRO A 38 16.45 6.31 11.97
CA PRO A 38 15.81 7.50 11.39
C PRO A 38 16.53 8.06 10.15
N GLU A 39 17.78 7.73 9.96
CA GLU A 39 18.55 8.13 8.77
C GLU A 39 18.22 7.29 7.53
N ILE A 40 17.56 6.15 7.68
CA ILE A 40 17.18 5.27 6.56
C ILE A 40 15.74 5.58 6.15
N PRO A 41 15.50 6.01 4.88
CA PRO A 41 14.13 6.25 4.42
C PRO A 41 13.31 4.96 4.41
N THR A 42 12.02 5.09 4.68
CA THR A 42 11.07 3.98 4.57
C THR A 42 10.24 4.12 3.30
N LYS A 43 9.83 2.98 2.75
CA LYS A 43 9.05 2.90 1.52
C LYS A 43 7.97 1.84 1.64
N SER A 44 6.80 2.12 1.10
CA SER A 44 5.73 1.15 0.96
C SER A 44 5.12 1.25 -0.42
N GLY A 45 4.32 0.27 -0.78
CA GLY A 45 3.64 0.24 -2.06
C GLY A 45 2.24 -0.33 -1.95
N LEU A 46 1.37 0.13 -2.84
CA LEU A 46 0.01 -0.35 -2.99
C LEU A 46 -0.22 -0.77 -4.43
N MET A 47 -0.92 -1.89 -4.60
CA MET A 47 -1.48 -2.29 -5.87
C MET A 47 -2.93 -1.82 -5.92
N LEU A 48 -3.32 -1.17 -6.99
CA LEU A 48 -4.68 -0.68 -7.21
C LEU A 48 -5.39 -1.53 -8.25
N GLY A 49 -6.70 -1.69 -8.13
CA GLY A 49 -7.49 -2.50 -9.04
C GLY A 49 -7.93 -3.83 -8.42
N LEU A 50 -7.81 -3.98 -7.10
CA LEU A 50 -8.23 -5.18 -6.36
C LEU A 50 -9.64 -5.07 -5.78
N GLY A 51 -10.31 -3.94 -5.97
CA GLY A 51 -11.66 -3.69 -5.46
C GLY A 51 -11.75 -2.56 -4.44
N GLU A 52 -10.66 -1.84 -4.22
CA GLU A 52 -10.61 -0.71 -3.30
C GLU A 52 -11.33 0.52 -3.86
N SER A 53 -11.86 1.36 -2.98
CA SER A 53 -12.39 2.65 -3.34
C SER A 53 -11.30 3.72 -3.27
N ARG A 54 -11.55 4.87 -3.93
CA ARG A 54 -10.65 6.03 -3.83
C ARG A 54 -10.45 6.48 -2.39
N ASP A 55 -11.54 6.53 -1.61
CA ASP A 55 -11.47 6.96 -0.22
C ASP A 55 -10.63 6.00 0.62
N GLU A 56 -10.70 4.70 0.35
CA GLU A 56 -9.85 3.71 1.01
C GLU A 56 -8.38 3.92 0.69
N VAL A 57 -8.06 4.25 -0.55
CA VAL A 57 -6.67 4.55 -0.95
C VAL A 57 -6.17 5.78 -0.20
N ILE A 58 -6.96 6.84 -0.17
CA ILE A 58 -6.59 8.08 0.52
C ILE A 58 -6.39 7.82 2.02
N ALA A 59 -7.29 7.06 2.66
CA ALA A 59 -7.15 6.70 4.07
C ALA A 59 -5.85 5.92 4.33
N THR A 60 -5.50 4.99 3.44
CA THR A 60 -4.27 4.21 3.53
C THR A 60 -3.03 5.11 3.41
N LEU A 61 -3.07 6.08 2.50
CA LEU A 61 -1.97 7.04 2.35
C LEU A 61 -1.80 7.90 3.61
N HIS A 62 -2.89 8.30 4.24
CA HIS A 62 -2.84 9.02 5.51
C HIS A 62 -2.25 8.16 6.63
N ASP A 63 -2.60 6.87 6.68
CA ASP A 63 -2.04 5.95 7.68
C ASP A 63 -0.54 5.75 7.47
N LEU A 64 -0.08 5.66 6.23
CA LEU A 64 1.34 5.58 5.91
C LEU A 64 2.07 6.86 6.30
N ARG A 65 1.45 8.02 6.09
CA ARG A 65 2.01 9.30 6.49
C ARG A 65 2.12 9.39 8.03
N ALA A 66 1.14 8.84 8.73
CA ALA A 66 1.14 8.85 10.21
C ALA A 66 2.30 8.06 10.81
N VAL A 67 2.81 7.04 10.12
CA VAL A 67 4.01 6.29 10.53
C VAL A 67 5.28 6.82 9.87
N ASP A 68 5.19 8.01 9.29
CA ASP A 68 6.31 8.71 8.65
C ASP A 68 6.98 7.91 7.52
N CYS A 69 6.16 7.22 6.73
CA CYS A 69 6.63 6.54 5.53
C CYS A 69 6.93 7.59 4.46
N GLN A 70 8.17 7.65 4.02
CA GLN A 70 8.65 8.76 3.19
C GLN A 70 8.45 8.55 1.70
N ARG A 71 8.37 7.30 1.27
CA ARG A 71 8.21 6.97 -0.15
C ARG A 71 7.06 5.99 -0.32
N ILE A 72 6.18 6.29 -1.26
CA ILE A 72 5.01 5.46 -1.55
C ILE A 72 4.91 5.27 -3.06
N THR A 73 4.77 4.03 -3.49
CA THR A 73 4.51 3.70 -4.89
C THR A 73 3.09 3.19 -5.05
N LEU A 74 2.43 3.63 -6.11
CA LEU A 74 1.10 3.14 -6.48
C LEU A 74 1.23 2.49 -7.85
N GLY A 75 0.79 1.24 -7.97
CA GLY A 75 0.86 0.50 -9.21
C GLY A 75 -0.46 -0.20 -9.52
N GLN A 76 -0.75 -0.41 -10.79
CA GLN A 76 -1.92 -1.17 -11.20
C GLN A 76 -1.69 -2.66 -10.98
N TYR A 77 -2.63 -3.32 -10.27
CA TYR A 77 -2.62 -4.77 -10.15
C TYR A 77 -2.93 -5.40 -11.51
N LEU A 78 -2.08 -6.32 -11.92
CA LEU A 78 -2.27 -7.12 -13.11
C LEU A 78 -2.34 -8.59 -12.69
N ARG A 79 -3.39 -9.29 -13.08
CA ARG A 79 -3.59 -10.69 -12.71
C ARG A 79 -2.51 -11.57 -13.32
N PRO A 80 -1.63 -12.19 -12.50
CA PRO A 80 -0.53 -12.98 -13.05
C PRO A 80 -0.98 -14.28 -13.72
N SER A 81 -2.07 -14.90 -13.23
CA SER A 81 -2.62 -16.11 -13.81
C SER A 81 -4.08 -16.28 -13.39
N LEU A 82 -4.75 -17.31 -13.95
CA LEU A 82 -6.16 -17.57 -13.66
C LEU A 82 -6.42 -17.98 -12.20
N VAL A 83 -5.40 -18.43 -11.48
CA VAL A 83 -5.54 -18.80 -10.06
C VAL A 83 -5.41 -17.62 -9.10
N HIS A 84 -5.02 -16.44 -9.62
CA HIS A 84 -4.92 -15.23 -8.82
C HIS A 84 -6.22 -14.43 -8.84
N ILE A 85 -6.32 -13.48 -7.91
CA ILE A 85 -7.49 -12.60 -7.82
C ILE A 85 -7.67 -11.85 -9.14
N PRO A 86 -8.89 -11.81 -9.72
CA PRO A 86 -9.15 -11.04 -10.93
C PRO A 86 -8.97 -9.55 -10.70
N VAL A 87 -8.61 -8.82 -11.76
CA VAL A 87 -8.56 -7.35 -11.73
C VAL A 87 -9.99 -6.83 -11.60
N ALA A 88 -10.26 -6.11 -10.51
CA ALA A 88 -11.58 -5.52 -10.28
C ALA A 88 -11.78 -4.24 -11.09
N ARG A 89 -10.68 -3.48 -11.30
CA ARG A 89 -10.74 -2.20 -11.99
C ARG A 89 -9.36 -1.81 -12.50
N TYR A 90 -9.34 -1.14 -13.65
CA TYR A 90 -8.12 -0.48 -14.15
C TYR A 90 -8.22 1.00 -13.87
N TRP A 91 -7.29 1.50 -13.05
CA TRP A 91 -7.22 2.92 -12.72
C TRP A 91 -6.57 3.69 -13.87
N THR A 92 -7.11 4.87 -14.20
CA THR A 92 -6.52 5.71 -15.23
C THR A 92 -5.33 6.50 -14.66
N PRO A 93 -4.38 6.93 -15.51
CA PRO A 93 -3.30 7.82 -15.06
C PRO A 93 -3.83 9.10 -14.42
N GLN A 94 -4.94 9.66 -14.90
CA GLN A 94 -5.55 10.84 -14.31
C GLN A 94 -6.03 10.58 -12.90
N GLU A 95 -6.69 9.43 -12.68
CA GLU A 95 -7.16 9.06 -11.34
C GLU A 95 -5.98 8.94 -10.37
N LEU A 96 -4.89 8.31 -10.80
CA LEU A 96 -3.69 8.15 -9.98
C LEU A 96 -3.04 9.50 -9.67
N SER A 97 -3.04 10.44 -10.61
CA SER A 97 -2.45 11.76 -10.42
C SER A 97 -3.26 12.64 -9.46
N LEU A 98 -4.54 12.34 -9.26
CA LEU A 98 -5.40 13.10 -8.36
C LEU A 98 -5.35 12.61 -6.91
N ILE A 99 -4.64 11.52 -6.64
CA ILE A 99 -4.49 10.98 -5.28
C ILE A 99 -3.27 11.63 -4.63
N HIS A 100 -3.51 12.70 -3.85
CA HIS A 100 -2.46 13.43 -3.15
C HIS A 100 -2.79 13.55 -1.67
N ILE A 101 -1.74 13.63 -0.88
CA ILE A 101 -1.82 13.96 0.55
C ILE A 101 -0.80 15.01 0.91
#